data_12dfe98cd636f4741f891515a385a695
#
_entry.id   12dfe98cd636f4741f891515a385a695
#
_cell.length_a   1.000
_cell.length_b   1.000
_cell.length_c   1.000
_cell.angle_alpha   90.00
_cell.angle_beta   90.00
_cell.angle_gamma   90.00
#
_symmetry.space_group_name_H-M   'P 1'
#
loop_
_entity.id
_entity.type
_entity.pdbx_description
1 polymer ?
#
loop_
_entity_poly.entity_id
_entity_poly.type
_entity_poly.pdbx_seq_one_letter_code
_entity_poly.pdbx_strand_id
1 'polypeptide(L)'
;MDGATLAPAKVNLFLHVGPVDGDGYHPLASLVAFADLGDRLSVEPGEALALRVTGPFAAGLADEADNLVLRALRALGDVTGTGPPPLRVTLDKHLPLAAGLGGGSADAGAALRLARRALDLDLDDAALTQIAAGIGADGPMCLFARP
;
A
#
# COMPACT_ATOMS: atom_id res chain seq x y z
N MET A 1 -21.24 5.26 4.77
CA MET A 1 -20.18 4.95 3.89
C MET A 1 -18.85 5.47 4.33
N ASP A 2 -18.06 4.68 4.42
CA ASP A 2 -17.00 4.45 5.34
C ASP A 2 -15.85 5.39 5.15
N GLY A 3 -15.53 6.02 6.25
CA GLY A 3 -14.48 7.01 6.38
C GLY A 3 -13.13 6.53 5.84
N ALA A 4 -12.24 7.47 5.60
CA ALA A 4 -10.88 7.18 5.15
C ALA A 4 -10.18 6.20 6.11
N THR A 5 -9.46 5.23 5.54
CA THR A 5 -8.61 4.29 6.28
C THR A 5 -7.21 4.88 6.45
N LEU A 6 -6.63 4.71 7.64
CA LEU A 6 -5.24 5.06 7.90
C LEU A 6 -4.30 4.06 7.23
N ALA A 7 -3.29 4.58 6.54
CA ALA A 7 -2.10 3.89 6.08
C ALA A 7 -0.92 4.34 6.95
N PRO A 8 -0.63 3.61 8.04
CA PRO A 8 0.27 4.10 9.08
C PRO A 8 1.72 4.10 8.63
N ALA A 9 2.50 5.05 9.15
CA ALA A 9 3.94 5.07 8.99
C ALA A 9 4.58 3.84 9.64
N LYS A 10 5.52 3.22 8.93
CA LYS A 10 6.36 2.14 9.43
C LYS A 10 7.64 2.73 10.05
N VAL A 11 7.97 2.33 11.25
CA VAL A 11 9.20 2.72 11.94
C VAL A 11 10.01 1.48 12.27
N ASN A 12 11.24 1.41 11.79
CA ASN A 12 12.21 0.40 12.22
C ASN A 12 12.84 0.85 13.54
N LEU A 13 12.54 0.15 14.62
CA LEU A 13 13.13 0.44 15.94
C LEU A 13 14.58 -0.02 16.00
N PHE A 14 14.93 -1.08 15.29
CA PHE A 14 16.28 -1.44 14.90
C PHE A 14 16.27 -2.12 13.54
N LEU A 15 17.42 -2.12 12.87
CA LEU A 15 17.64 -2.83 11.61
C LEU A 15 19.05 -3.42 11.63
N HIS A 16 19.15 -4.74 11.62
CA HIS A 16 20.41 -5.44 11.45
C HIS A 16 20.50 -6.01 10.05
N VAL A 17 21.59 -5.74 9.37
CA VAL A 17 21.89 -6.24 8.04
C VAL A 17 22.96 -7.33 8.19
N GLY A 18 22.61 -8.56 7.83
CA GLY A 18 23.56 -9.69 7.82
C GLY A 18 24.52 -9.65 6.63
N PRO A 19 25.55 -10.51 6.62
CA PRO A 19 26.43 -10.65 5.46
C PRO A 19 25.63 -11.14 4.24
N VAL A 20 26.14 -10.86 3.05
CA VAL A 20 25.55 -11.36 1.80
C VAL A 20 25.47 -12.89 1.84
N ASP A 21 24.30 -13.45 1.58
CA ASP A 21 24.10 -14.89 1.44
C ASP A 21 24.54 -15.40 0.04
N GLY A 22 24.42 -16.71 -0.17
CA GLY A 22 24.82 -17.34 -1.42
C GLY A 22 24.01 -16.90 -2.66
N ASP A 23 22.84 -16.29 -2.45
CA ASP A 23 21.94 -15.78 -3.49
C ASP A 23 22.11 -14.27 -3.76
N GLY A 24 23.08 -13.64 -3.07
CA GLY A 24 23.41 -12.22 -3.23
C GLY A 24 22.52 -11.27 -2.43
N TYR A 25 21.71 -11.79 -1.51
CA TYR A 25 20.85 -11.02 -0.62
C TYR A 25 21.46 -10.86 0.77
N HIS A 26 21.12 -9.75 1.43
CA HIS A 26 21.45 -9.56 2.84
C HIS A 26 20.25 -9.97 3.70
N PRO A 27 20.38 -10.94 4.61
CA PRO A 27 19.32 -11.20 5.58
C PRO A 27 19.17 -9.98 6.50
N LEU A 28 17.92 -9.59 6.72
CA LEU A 28 17.57 -8.46 7.58
C LEU A 28 16.88 -8.98 8.85
N ALA A 29 17.27 -8.45 10.00
CA ALA A 29 16.52 -8.58 11.24
C ALA A 29 16.11 -7.19 11.69
N SER A 30 14.81 -6.98 11.88
CA SER A 30 14.25 -5.68 12.26
C SER A 30 13.09 -5.85 13.21
N LEU A 31 12.97 -4.92 14.15
CA LEU A 31 11.74 -4.72 14.91
C LEU A 31 11.02 -3.52 14.34
N VAL A 32 9.80 -3.73 13.90
CA VAL A 32 8.97 -2.71 13.26
C VAL A 32 7.82 -2.34 14.16
N ALA A 33 7.53 -1.05 14.26
CA ALA A 33 6.33 -0.50 14.84
C ALA A 33 5.58 0.33 13.79
N PHE A 34 4.26 0.40 13.94
CA PHE A 34 3.42 1.28 13.14
C PHE A 34 2.91 2.42 14.02
N ALA A 35 3.03 3.65 13.51
CA ALA A 35 2.58 4.84 14.22
C ALA A 35 1.08 5.09 13.98
N ASP A 36 0.44 5.81 14.87
CA ASP A 36 -0.92 6.34 14.68
C ASP A 36 -0.97 7.58 13.77
N LEU A 37 0.15 7.83 13.07
CA LEU A 37 0.34 8.84 12.04
C LEU A 37 0.56 8.15 10.70
N GLY A 38 -0.08 8.65 9.65
CA GLY A 38 0.02 8.06 8.31
C GLY A 38 -0.76 8.84 7.26
N ASP A 39 -0.77 8.30 6.08
CA ASP A 39 -1.62 8.76 4.99
C ASP A 39 -3.05 8.25 5.18
N ARG A 40 -4.00 8.84 4.47
CA ARG A 40 -5.40 8.43 4.55
C ARG A 40 -5.90 8.09 3.15
N LEU A 41 -6.61 6.97 3.03
CA LEU A 41 -7.20 6.55 1.78
C LEU A 41 -8.70 6.35 1.92
N SER A 42 -9.41 6.74 0.86
CA SER A 42 -10.81 6.37 0.65
C SER A 42 -11.01 5.87 -0.78
N VAL A 43 -12.03 5.05 -0.96
CA VAL A 43 -12.44 4.56 -2.28
C VAL A 43 -13.92 4.81 -2.50
N GLU A 44 -14.26 5.11 -3.74
CA GLU A 44 -15.63 5.30 -4.21
C GLU A 44 -15.82 4.55 -5.53
N PRO A 45 -17.04 4.11 -5.87
CA PRO A 45 -17.32 3.62 -7.21
C PRO A 45 -16.95 4.64 -8.28
N GLY A 46 -16.40 4.18 -9.39
CA GLY A 46 -16.02 4.99 -10.54
C GLY A 46 -16.34 4.29 -11.85
N GLU A 47 -16.13 4.96 -12.97
CA GLU A 47 -16.24 4.34 -14.29
C GLU A 47 -14.97 3.56 -14.66
N ALA A 48 -13.83 3.99 -14.14
CA ALA A 48 -12.52 3.36 -14.32
C ALA A 48 -11.67 3.58 -13.07
N LEU A 49 -10.55 2.85 -13.00
CA LEU A 49 -9.55 3.06 -11.95
C LEU A 49 -8.91 4.44 -12.09
N ALA A 50 -9.06 5.26 -11.07
CA ALA A 50 -8.48 6.59 -11.00
C ALA A 50 -7.91 6.87 -9.60
N LEU A 51 -6.80 7.59 -9.54
CA LEU A 51 -6.17 8.03 -8.29
C LEU A 51 -6.13 9.56 -8.26
N ARG A 52 -6.64 10.11 -7.17
CA ARG A 52 -6.48 11.52 -6.81
C ARG A 52 -5.60 11.61 -5.58
N VAL A 53 -4.52 12.38 -5.67
CA VAL A 53 -3.62 12.64 -4.53
C VAL A 53 -3.86 14.05 -4.01
N THR A 54 -4.03 14.16 -2.70
CA THR A 54 -4.21 15.40 -1.94
C THR A 54 -3.24 15.43 -0.76
N GLY A 55 -3.26 16.50 0.01
CA GLY A 55 -2.43 16.63 1.21
C GLY A 55 -1.11 17.34 1.00
N PRO A 56 -0.36 17.61 2.09
CA PRO A 56 0.84 18.45 2.06
C PRO A 56 1.98 17.88 1.21
N PHE A 57 2.04 16.57 0.99
CA PHE A 57 3.07 15.91 0.19
C PHE A 57 2.57 15.40 -1.17
N ALA A 58 1.40 15.85 -1.62
CA ALA A 58 0.80 15.43 -2.89
C ALA A 58 1.63 15.82 -4.12
N ALA A 59 2.30 16.97 -4.09
CA ALA A 59 2.97 17.54 -5.26
C ALA A 59 4.05 16.62 -5.86
N GLY A 60 4.70 15.78 -5.05
CA GLY A 60 5.70 14.83 -5.51
C GLY A 60 5.15 13.58 -6.18
N LEU A 61 3.83 13.36 -6.14
CA LEU A 61 3.16 12.18 -6.70
C LEU A 61 2.16 12.52 -7.81
N ALA A 62 1.95 13.79 -8.12
CA ALA A 62 0.90 14.24 -9.03
C ALA A 62 1.03 13.66 -10.46
N ASP A 63 2.24 13.31 -10.88
CA ASP A 63 2.54 12.82 -12.23
C ASP A 63 2.99 11.33 -12.25
N GLU A 64 2.90 10.62 -11.14
CA GLU A 64 3.31 9.21 -11.08
C GLU A 64 2.25 8.26 -11.66
N ALA A 65 2.35 7.99 -12.97
CA ALA A 65 1.57 6.94 -13.62
C ALA A 65 1.80 5.54 -13.02
N ASP A 66 2.91 5.35 -12.31
CA ASP A 66 3.34 4.08 -11.68
C ASP A 66 3.23 4.11 -10.15
N ASN A 67 2.29 4.87 -9.60
CA ASN A 67 2.03 4.90 -8.17
C ASN A 67 1.70 3.50 -7.63
N LEU A 68 2.27 3.14 -6.45
CA LEU A 68 2.11 1.81 -5.85
C LEU A 68 0.64 1.45 -5.57
N VAL A 69 -0.22 2.42 -5.28
CA VAL A 69 -1.67 2.22 -5.14
C VAL A 69 -2.27 1.72 -6.45
N LEU A 70 -1.95 2.38 -7.57
CA LEU A 70 -2.44 1.96 -8.89
C LEU A 70 -1.90 0.60 -9.29
N ARG A 71 -0.62 0.32 -9.02
CA ARG A 71 0.00 -0.99 -9.28
C ARG A 71 -0.71 -2.10 -8.50
N ALA A 72 -0.96 -1.88 -7.21
CA ALA A 72 -1.64 -2.83 -6.35
C ALA A 72 -3.06 -3.15 -6.84
N LEU A 73 -3.82 -2.12 -7.22
CA LEU A 73 -5.19 -2.30 -7.69
C LEU A 73 -5.26 -2.93 -9.10
N ARG A 74 -4.28 -2.67 -9.97
CA ARG A 74 -4.16 -3.40 -11.25
C ARG A 74 -3.86 -4.87 -10.99
N ALA A 75 -2.89 -5.18 -10.13
CA ALA A 75 -2.56 -6.56 -9.76
C ALA A 75 -3.76 -7.29 -9.12
N LEU A 76 -4.57 -6.60 -8.31
CA LEU A 76 -5.83 -7.14 -7.78
C LEU A 76 -6.79 -7.52 -8.92
N GLY A 77 -6.95 -6.65 -9.90
CA GLY A 77 -7.78 -6.91 -11.08
C GLY A 77 -7.29 -8.08 -11.92
N ASP A 78 -5.97 -8.23 -12.05
CA ASP A 78 -5.36 -9.37 -12.77
C ASP A 78 -5.64 -10.70 -12.05
N VAL A 79 -5.49 -10.74 -10.72
CA VAL A 79 -5.76 -11.93 -9.90
C VAL A 79 -7.24 -12.32 -9.92
N THR A 80 -8.14 -11.34 -9.92
CA THR A 80 -9.59 -11.60 -9.99
C THR A 80 -10.10 -11.86 -11.41
N GLY A 81 -9.27 -11.61 -12.43
CA GLY A 81 -9.66 -11.75 -13.84
C GLY A 81 -10.65 -10.69 -14.35
N THR A 82 -10.86 -9.61 -13.57
CA THR A 82 -11.81 -8.55 -13.91
C THR A 82 -11.17 -7.32 -14.56
N GLY A 83 -9.84 -7.29 -14.63
CA GLY A 83 -9.08 -6.10 -15.01
C GLY A 83 -9.11 -5.02 -13.93
N PRO A 84 -8.52 -3.84 -14.19
CA PRO A 84 -8.45 -2.76 -13.20
C PRO A 84 -9.83 -2.40 -12.64
N PRO A 85 -10.00 -2.38 -11.31
CA PRO A 85 -11.31 -2.17 -10.70
C PRO A 85 -11.85 -0.76 -10.98
N PRO A 86 -13.17 -0.59 -11.22
CA PRO A 86 -13.77 0.71 -11.49
C PRO A 86 -13.94 1.51 -10.19
N LEU A 87 -12.83 1.97 -9.63
CA LEU A 87 -12.78 2.70 -8.36
C LEU A 87 -12.07 4.05 -8.53
N ARG A 88 -12.62 5.07 -7.87
CA ARG A 88 -11.90 6.31 -7.58
C ARG A 88 -11.28 6.21 -6.21
N VAL A 89 -9.96 6.30 -6.17
CA VAL A 89 -9.18 6.34 -4.94
C VAL A 89 -8.76 7.76 -4.64
N THR A 90 -8.98 8.22 -3.42
CA THR A 90 -8.38 9.46 -2.92
C THR A 90 -7.32 9.10 -1.88
N LEU A 91 -6.10 9.53 -2.14
CA LEU A 91 -4.96 9.41 -1.24
C LEU A 91 -4.62 10.79 -0.68
N ASP A 92 -4.81 10.98 0.62
CA ASP A 92 -4.44 12.19 1.34
C ASP A 92 -3.06 11.99 1.99
N LYS A 93 -2.04 12.60 1.35
CA LYS A 93 -0.63 12.34 1.60
C LYS A 93 -0.06 13.22 2.70
N HIS A 94 0.13 12.64 3.89
CA HIS A 94 0.68 13.29 5.08
C HIS A 94 2.10 12.82 5.44
N LEU A 95 2.55 11.71 4.86
CA LEU A 95 3.92 11.24 5.04
C LEU A 95 4.84 11.78 3.94
N PRO A 96 6.05 12.25 4.28
CA PRO A 96 7.01 12.69 3.28
C PRO A 96 7.43 11.52 2.39
N LEU A 97 7.70 11.84 1.11
CA LEU A 97 8.13 10.86 0.12
C LEU A 97 9.56 10.39 0.40
N ALA A 98 9.85 9.14 0.12
CA ALA A 98 11.17 8.53 0.23
C ALA A 98 11.85 8.68 1.61
N ALA A 99 11.06 8.86 2.67
CA ALA A 99 11.56 9.09 4.03
C ALA A 99 11.87 7.80 4.81
N GLY A 100 11.81 6.62 4.19
CA GLY A 100 12.03 5.35 4.87
C GLY A 100 10.88 4.91 5.80
N LEU A 101 9.72 5.55 5.71
CA LEU A 101 8.55 5.31 6.56
C LEU A 101 7.56 4.28 5.99
N GLY A 102 7.90 3.62 4.89
CA GLY A 102 7.05 2.61 4.26
C GLY A 102 5.73 3.17 3.71
N GLY A 103 5.60 4.49 3.53
CA GLY A 103 4.36 5.17 3.17
C GLY A 103 3.69 4.59 1.93
N GLY A 104 4.42 4.45 0.82
CA GLY A 104 3.86 3.89 -0.41
C GLY A 104 3.36 2.45 -0.28
N SER A 105 4.07 1.59 0.48
CA SER A 105 3.65 0.22 0.75
C SER A 105 2.42 0.18 1.67
N ALA A 106 2.33 1.09 2.64
CA ALA A 106 1.18 1.23 3.51
C ALA A 106 -0.05 1.71 2.73
N ASP A 107 0.14 2.69 1.82
CA ASP A 107 -0.90 3.19 0.92
C ASP A 107 -1.44 2.06 0.03
N ALA A 108 -0.56 1.29 -0.61
CA ALA A 108 -0.93 0.15 -1.44
C ALA A 108 -1.70 -0.91 -0.65
N GLY A 109 -1.24 -1.25 0.56
CA GLY A 109 -1.91 -2.18 1.46
C GLY A 109 -3.30 -1.70 1.88
N ALA A 110 -3.44 -0.43 2.23
CA ALA A 110 -4.72 0.18 2.55
C ALA A 110 -5.68 0.13 1.35
N ALA A 111 -5.20 0.45 0.16
CA ALA A 111 -5.98 0.40 -1.08
C ALA A 111 -6.51 -1.01 -1.37
N LEU A 112 -5.68 -2.06 -1.22
CA LEU A 112 -6.09 -3.45 -1.40
C LEU A 112 -7.22 -3.85 -0.43
N ARG A 113 -7.09 -3.49 0.87
CA ARG A 113 -8.13 -3.77 1.86
C ARG A 113 -9.44 -3.05 1.55
N LEU A 114 -9.34 -1.78 1.14
CA LEU A 114 -10.50 -0.97 0.78
C LEU A 114 -11.20 -1.52 -0.46
N ALA A 115 -10.43 -1.86 -1.51
CA ALA A 115 -10.98 -2.42 -2.75
C ALA A 115 -11.65 -3.77 -2.51
N ARG A 116 -11.03 -4.69 -1.74
CA ARG A 116 -11.65 -5.97 -1.37
C ARG A 116 -13.04 -5.77 -0.75
N ARG A 117 -13.16 -4.82 0.19
CA ARG A 117 -14.43 -4.52 0.86
C ARG A 117 -15.44 -3.84 -0.07
N ALA A 118 -14.99 -2.82 -0.82
CA ALA A 118 -15.87 -2.03 -1.67
C ALA A 118 -16.48 -2.85 -2.83
N LEU A 119 -15.75 -3.86 -3.30
CA LEU A 119 -16.16 -4.74 -4.40
C LEU A 119 -16.69 -6.10 -3.93
N ASP A 120 -16.78 -6.31 -2.62
CA ASP A 120 -17.22 -7.57 -2.01
C ASP A 120 -16.49 -8.80 -2.58
N LEU A 121 -15.15 -8.69 -2.70
CA LEU A 121 -14.34 -9.74 -3.31
C LEU A 121 -14.13 -10.90 -2.33
N ASP A 122 -14.42 -12.12 -2.79
CA ASP A 122 -14.11 -13.35 -2.07
C ASP A 122 -12.61 -13.70 -2.20
N LEU A 123 -11.78 -12.90 -1.55
CA LEU A 123 -10.33 -13.08 -1.46
C LEU A 123 -9.92 -13.19 0.01
N ASP A 124 -9.18 -14.24 0.33
CA ASP A 124 -8.62 -14.40 1.65
C ASP A 124 -7.39 -13.49 1.88
N ASP A 125 -6.92 -13.45 3.11
CA ASP A 125 -5.75 -12.65 3.49
C ASP A 125 -4.46 -13.16 2.84
N ALA A 126 -4.37 -14.46 2.53
CA ALA A 126 -3.22 -15.04 1.85
C ALA A 126 -3.10 -14.53 0.41
N ALA A 127 -4.21 -14.48 -0.32
CA ALA A 127 -4.25 -13.94 -1.68
C ALA A 127 -3.86 -12.45 -1.70
N LEU A 128 -4.39 -11.64 -0.77
CA LEU A 128 -3.98 -10.24 -0.66
C LEU A 128 -2.50 -10.08 -0.30
N THR A 129 -1.98 -10.95 0.56
CA THR A 129 -0.56 -10.94 0.94
C THR A 129 0.35 -11.22 -0.26
N GLN A 130 -0.04 -12.15 -1.13
CA GLN A 130 0.70 -12.44 -2.36
C GLN A 130 0.71 -11.23 -3.31
N ILE A 131 -0.43 -10.57 -3.49
CA ILE A 131 -0.50 -9.34 -4.28
C ILE A 131 0.42 -8.27 -3.69
N ALA A 132 0.35 -8.04 -2.39
CA ALA A 132 1.18 -7.05 -1.70
C ALA A 132 2.68 -7.36 -1.81
N ALA A 133 3.08 -8.63 -1.73
CA ALA A 133 4.46 -9.06 -1.92
C ALA A 133 5.00 -8.75 -3.32
N GLY A 134 4.16 -8.86 -4.35
CA GLY A 134 4.49 -8.48 -5.72
C GLY A 134 4.68 -6.98 -5.94
N ILE A 135 4.18 -6.15 -5.03
CA ILE A 135 4.31 -4.68 -5.11
C ILE A 135 5.63 -4.21 -4.48
N GLY A 136 6.07 -4.84 -3.42
CA GLY A 136 7.33 -4.52 -2.77
C GLY A 136 7.58 -5.32 -1.50
N ALA A 137 8.82 -5.36 -1.03
CA ALA A 137 9.26 -6.17 0.11
C ALA A 137 8.50 -5.84 1.42
N ASP A 138 8.13 -4.58 1.63
CA ASP A 138 7.35 -4.15 2.79
C ASP A 138 5.83 -4.39 2.63
N GLY A 139 5.38 -4.78 1.43
CA GLY A 139 3.96 -4.93 1.10
C GLY A 139 3.19 -5.83 2.06
N PRO A 140 3.61 -7.08 2.31
CA PRO A 140 2.93 -8.00 3.22
C PRO A 140 2.79 -7.47 4.65
N MET A 141 3.84 -6.84 5.15
CA MET A 141 3.87 -6.24 6.49
C MET A 141 2.91 -5.05 6.60
N CYS A 142 2.91 -4.17 5.60
CA CYS A 142 2.09 -2.98 5.56
C CYS A 142 0.62 -3.29 5.25
N LEU A 143 0.31 -4.43 4.65
CA LEU A 143 -1.07 -4.82 4.31
C LEU A 143 -1.99 -4.85 5.53
N PHE A 144 -1.51 -5.36 6.66
CA PHE A 144 -2.29 -5.48 7.90
C PHE A 144 -1.79 -4.56 9.01
N ALA A 145 -1.05 -3.52 8.64
CA ALA A 145 -0.49 -2.56 9.58
C ALA A 145 -1.59 -1.94 10.46
N ARG A 146 -1.34 -1.95 11.76
CA ARG A 146 -2.16 -1.29 12.79
C ARG A 146 -1.22 -0.58 13.76
N PRO A 147 -1.57 0.62 14.21
CA PRO A 147 -0.86 1.31 15.29
C PRO A 147 -0.85 0.53 16.59
#